data_24a9c94f8555a3cfcbedeadac5e27873
#
_entry.id   24a9c94f8555a3cfcbedeadac5e27873
#
_cell.length_a   1.000
_cell.length_b   1.000
_cell.length_c   1.000
_cell.angle_alpha   90.00
_cell.angle_beta   90.00
_cell.angle_gamma   90.00
#
_symmetry.space_group_name_H-M   'P 1'
#
loop_
_entity.id
_entity.type
_entity.pdbx_description
1 polymer ?
#
loop_
_entity_poly.entity_id
_entity_poly.type
_entity_poly.pdbx_seq_one_letter_code
_entity_poly.pdbx_strand_id
1 'polypeptide(L)'
;GAERRQAREEAIEFFMKLYNCKIPKIAIENPIGVMSTRFRKPDQVIQPWQFGHGETKATCLWLKNLPKLEPTNIVEGRNQRIWKLPPGPERTKLRSKTYTGIAKAMAQQWTRKSEKEGEKIIKTEFKQLTLDLTGT
;
A
#
# COMPACT_ATOMS: atom_id res chain seq x y z
N GLY A 1 23.01 -1.83 -10.28
CA GLY A 1 23.89 -0.83 -10.78
C GLY A 1 23.41 0.58 -10.54
N ALA A 2 24.06 1.53 -11.20
CA ALA A 2 23.77 2.96 -11.03
C ALA A 2 22.32 3.32 -11.38
N GLU A 3 21.77 2.71 -12.41
CA GLU A 3 20.40 2.95 -12.85
C GLU A 3 19.39 2.57 -11.79
N ARG A 4 19.59 1.41 -11.13
CA ARG A 4 18.71 0.96 -10.05
C ARG A 4 18.78 1.88 -8.84
N ARG A 5 19.96 2.39 -8.53
CA ARG A 5 20.12 3.33 -7.42
C ARG A 5 19.40 4.63 -7.72
N GLN A 6 19.52 5.13 -8.93
CA GLN A 6 18.84 6.35 -9.32
C GLN A 6 17.32 6.19 -9.30
N ALA A 7 16.81 5.10 -9.85
CA ALA A 7 15.38 4.81 -9.83
C ALA A 7 14.85 4.72 -8.40
N ARG A 8 15.62 4.11 -7.51
CA ARG A 8 15.25 4.02 -6.10
C ARG A 8 15.22 5.39 -5.43
N GLU A 9 16.22 6.23 -5.69
CA GLU A 9 16.25 7.59 -5.12
C GLU A 9 15.08 8.42 -5.64
N GLU A 10 14.74 8.30 -6.90
CA GLU A 10 13.57 8.97 -7.47
C GLU A 10 12.26 8.51 -6.82
N ALA A 11 12.14 7.20 -6.57
CA ALA A 11 10.97 6.66 -5.88
C ALA A 11 10.87 7.16 -4.44
N ILE A 12 11.99 7.26 -3.74
CA ILE A 12 12.03 7.82 -2.38
C ILE A 12 11.62 9.28 -2.40
N GLU A 13 12.14 10.04 -3.32
CA GLU A 13 11.82 11.45 -3.49
C GLU A 13 10.33 11.65 -3.76
N PHE A 14 9.76 10.83 -4.63
CA PHE A 14 8.34 10.83 -4.94
C PHE A 14 7.49 10.50 -3.72
N PHE A 15 7.88 9.46 -2.97
CA PHE A 15 7.21 9.10 -1.72
C PHE A 15 7.16 10.29 -0.75
N MET A 16 8.29 10.95 -0.54
CA MET A 16 8.36 12.08 0.38
C MET A 16 7.53 13.27 -0.10
N LYS A 17 7.53 13.49 -1.40
CA LYS A 17 6.72 14.54 -2.02
C LYS A 17 5.23 14.31 -1.79
N LEU A 18 4.78 13.07 -1.95
CA LEU A 18 3.39 12.70 -1.69
C LEU A 18 3.04 12.82 -0.20
N TYR A 19 3.91 12.31 0.66
CA TYR A 19 3.65 12.36 2.10
C TYR A 19 3.56 13.79 2.60
N ASN A 20 4.36 14.69 2.06
CA ASN A 20 4.43 16.09 2.46
C ASN A 20 3.50 17.02 1.68
N CYS A 21 2.69 16.50 0.76
CA CYS A 21 1.77 17.36 0.01
C CYS A 21 0.62 17.85 0.89
N LYS A 22 -0.16 18.79 0.36
CA LYS A 22 -1.21 19.47 1.13
C LYS A 22 -2.47 18.64 1.38
N ILE A 23 -2.53 17.41 0.88
CA ILE A 23 -3.66 16.52 1.15
C ILE A 23 -3.65 16.17 2.63
N PRO A 24 -4.75 16.40 3.36
CA PRO A 24 -4.75 16.23 4.82
C PRO A 24 -4.74 14.77 5.28
N LYS A 25 -5.28 13.86 4.51
CA LYS A 25 -5.35 12.44 4.87
C LYS A 25 -4.70 11.60 3.77
N ILE A 26 -3.64 10.89 4.10
CA ILE A 26 -2.86 10.12 3.12
C ILE A 26 -2.52 8.75 3.69
N ALA A 27 -2.65 7.75 2.86
CA ALA A 27 -2.09 6.44 3.13
C ALA A 27 -1.19 6.04 1.96
N ILE A 28 0.02 5.66 2.26
CA ILE A 28 0.94 5.15 1.24
C ILE A 28 1.20 3.69 1.54
N GLU A 29 0.87 2.85 0.57
CA GLU A 29 1.05 1.41 0.64
C GLU A 29 2.29 1.03 -0.16
N ASN A 30 3.15 0.22 0.44
CA ASN A 30 4.30 -0.30 -0.27
C ASN A 30 4.68 -1.66 0.29
N PRO A 31 5.09 -2.61 -0.54
CA PRO A 31 5.75 -3.81 -0.04
C PRO A 31 6.98 -3.43 0.76
N ILE A 32 7.36 -4.28 1.71
CA ILE A 32 8.52 -4.01 2.57
C ILE A 32 9.68 -3.47 1.76
N GLY A 33 10.13 -2.30 2.06
CA GLY A 33 11.13 -1.62 1.29
C GLY A 33 11.96 -0.64 2.07
N VAL A 34 12.72 0.11 1.34
CA VAL A 34 13.75 1.02 1.86
C VAL A 34 13.22 2.16 2.71
N MET A 35 11.94 2.50 2.60
CA MET A 35 11.38 3.64 3.34
C MET A 35 11.40 3.46 4.86
N SER A 36 11.42 2.21 5.33
CA SER A 36 11.53 1.93 6.76
C SER A 36 12.84 2.46 7.35
N THR A 37 13.90 2.49 6.56
CA THR A 37 15.20 2.99 6.99
C THR A 37 15.48 4.42 6.55
N ARG A 38 14.98 4.82 5.40
CA ARG A 38 15.25 6.14 4.82
C ARG A 38 14.34 7.25 5.35
N PHE A 39 13.19 6.89 5.88
CA PHE A 39 12.23 7.84 6.43
C PHE A 39 11.90 7.49 7.88
N ARG A 40 11.02 6.53 8.07
CA ARG A 40 10.65 5.99 9.38
C ARG A 40 9.97 4.64 9.21
N LYS A 41 9.83 3.92 10.30
CA LYS A 41 9.08 2.66 10.27
C LYS A 41 7.63 2.93 9.85
N PRO A 42 7.00 1.99 9.13
CA PRO A 42 5.60 2.15 8.78
C PRO A 42 4.73 2.17 10.03
N ASP A 43 3.59 2.82 9.92
CA ASP A 43 2.62 2.84 11.01
C ASP A 43 2.00 1.47 11.23
N GLN A 44 1.90 0.68 10.17
CA GLN A 44 1.27 -0.62 10.22
C GLN A 44 1.81 -1.51 9.09
N VAL A 45 1.88 -2.81 9.37
CA VAL A 45 2.11 -3.83 8.35
C VAL A 45 0.87 -4.71 8.29
N ILE A 46 0.28 -4.84 7.12
CA ILE A 46 -0.92 -5.64 6.92
C ILE A 46 -0.65 -6.84 6.03
N GLN A 47 -1.55 -7.81 6.09
CA GLN A 47 -1.49 -9.03 5.32
C GLN A 47 -2.85 -9.29 4.66
N PRO A 48 -2.86 -9.80 3.41
CA PRO A 48 -4.12 -10.13 2.74
C PRO A 48 -5.02 -11.09 3.53
N TRP A 49 -4.44 -12.01 4.28
CA TRP A 49 -5.23 -12.97 5.06
C TRP A 49 -6.01 -12.31 6.20
N GLN A 50 -5.68 -11.10 6.56
CA GLN A 50 -6.45 -10.33 7.54
C GLN A 50 -7.72 -9.73 6.92
N PHE A 51 -7.82 -9.74 5.60
CA PHE A 51 -8.90 -9.09 4.86
C PHE A 51 -9.60 -10.03 3.87
N GLY A 52 -9.59 -11.33 4.16
CA GLY A 52 -10.37 -12.29 3.40
C GLY A 52 -9.66 -12.96 2.23
N HIS A 53 -8.38 -12.74 2.07
CA HIS A 53 -7.60 -13.36 0.99
C HIS A 53 -6.59 -14.34 1.58
N GLY A 54 -6.66 -15.60 1.20
CA GLY A 54 -5.79 -16.65 1.74
C GLY A 54 -4.34 -16.57 1.27
N GLU A 55 -3.77 -15.38 1.29
CA GLU A 55 -2.42 -15.13 0.79
C GLU A 55 -1.59 -14.34 1.79
N THR A 56 -0.28 -14.44 1.64
CA THR A 56 0.69 -13.67 2.40
C THR A 56 1.40 -12.69 1.48
N LYS A 57 1.32 -11.43 1.81
CA LYS A 57 2.05 -10.36 1.15
C LYS A 57 2.18 -9.21 2.14
N ALA A 58 3.22 -9.23 2.94
CA ALA A 58 3.44 -8.18 3.93
C ALA A 58 3.49 -6.81 3.25
N THR A 59 2.60 -5.92 3.65
CA THR A 59 2.44 -4.62 3.04
C THR A 59 2.52 -3.55 4.11
N CYS A 60 3.44 -2.62 3.93
CA CYS A 60 3.64 -1.51 4.86
C CYS A 60 2.70 -0.37 4.54
N LEU A 61 2.15 0.25 5.58
CA LEU A 61 1.32 1.44 5.45
C LEU A 61 1.95 2.59 6.22
N TRP A 62 2.18 3.70 5.54
CA TRP A 62 2.52 4.97 6.16
C TRP A 62 1.28 5.85 6.12
N LEU A 63 0.83 6.27 7.30
CA LEU A 63 -0.46 6.94 7.46
C LEU A 63 -0.25 8.40 7.89
N LYS A 64 -1.08 9.27 7.37
CA LYS A 64 -1.13 10.67 7.75
C LYS A 64 -2.58 11.02 8.07
N ASN A 65 -2.84 11.31 9.34
CA ASN A 65 -4.18 11.62 9.84
C ASN A 65 -5.23 10.55 9.55
N LEU A 66 -4.83 9.30 9.54
CA LEU A 66 -5.72 8.15 9.36
C LEU A 66 -5.44 7.13 10.47
N PRO A 67 -6.47 6.46 10.97
CA PRO A 67 -6.27 5.39 11.94
C PRO A 67 -5.73 4.13 11.28
N LYS A 68 -5.13 3.26 12.07
CA LYS A 68 -4.71 1.94 11.58
C LYS A 68 -5.92 1.15 11.09
N LEU A 69 -5.71 0.33 10.07
CA LEU A 69 -6.75 -0.57 9.59
C LEU A 69 -6.96 -1.72 10.57
N GLU A 70 -8.23 -2.02 10.83
CA GLU A 70 -8.60 -3.19 11.59
C GLU A 70 -8.88 -4.35 10.64
N PRO A 71 -8.42 -5.58 10.97
CA PRO A 71 -8.75 -6.75 10.17
C PRO A 71 -10.26 -6.91 10.04
N THR A 72 -10.71 -7.29 8.86
CA THR A 72 -12.15 -7.45 8.59
C THR A 72 -12.59 -8.90 8.47
N ASN A 73 -11.71 -9.78 8.02
CA ASN A 73 -12.04 -11.18 7.81
C ASN A 73 -10.76 -12.02 7.83
N ILE A 74 -10.39 -12.49 8.99
CA ILE A 74 -9.18 -13.30 9.17
C ILE A 74 -9.44 -14.71 8.65
N VAL A 75 -8.72 -15.09 7.59
CA VAL A 75 -8.83 -16.43 7.01
C VAL A 75 -7.54 -17.22 7.26
N GLU A 76 -7.64 -18.55 7.19
CA GLU A 76 -6.52 -19.43 7.52
C GLU A 76 -5.46 -19.55 6.43
N GLY A 77 -5.80 -19.48 5.19
CA GLY A 77 -4.85 -19.63 4.08
C GLY A 77 -3.66 -18.68 4.20
N ARG A 78 -2.48 -19.19 3.88
CA ARG A 78 -1.24 -18.39 3.92
C ARG A 78 -0.40 -18.68 2.69
N ASN A 79 -1.03 -18.60 1.52
CA ASN A 79 -0.36 -18.91 0.27
C ASN A 79 0.65 -17.81 -0.08
N GLN A 80 1.88 -18.23 -0.37
CA GLN A 80 2.95 -17.33 -0.78
C GLN A 80 3.09 -17.31 -2.30
N ARG A 81 1.99 -17.32 -3.01
CA ARG A 81 1.97 -17.42 -4.47
C ARG A 81 2.88 -16.42 -5.16
N ILE A 82 2.86 -15.17 -4.72
CA ILE A 82 3.64 -14.10 -5.34
C ILE A 82 5.14 -14.32 -5.15
N TRP A 83 5.53 -14.77 -3.98
CA TRP A 83 6.94 -15.08 -3.69
C TRP A 83 7.49 -16.20 -4.54
N LYS A 84 6.65 -17.15 -4.90
CA LYS A 84 7.05 -18.32 -5.68
C LYS A 84 7.15 -18.06 -7.17
N LEU A 85 6.63 -16.91 -7.64
CA LEU A 85 6.74 -16.56 -9.04
C LEU A 85 8.17 -16.15 -9.39
N PRO A 86 8.66 -16.54 -10.56
CA PRO A 86 9.97 -16.08 -11.01
C PRO A 86 9.94 -14.56 -11.26
N PRO A 87 11.09 -13.88 -11.15
CA PRO A 87 11.15 -12.46 -11.50
C PRO A 87 10.69 -12.23 -12.92
N GLY A 88 9.89 -11.19 -13.12
CA GLY A 88 9.38 -10.85 -14.44
C GLY A 88 8.12 -9.99 -14.37
N PRO A 89 7.54 -9.68 -15.55
CA PRO A 89 6.39 -8.78 -15.63
C PRO A 89 5.17 -9.27 -14.86
N GLU A 90 4.92 -10.57 -14.85
CA GLU A 90 3.78 -11.14 -14.16
C GLU A 90 3.91 -10.97 -12.65
N ARG A 91 5.08 -11.26 -12.09
CA ARG A 91 5.34 -11.05 -10.67
C ARG A 91 5.19 -9.59 -10.29
N THR A 92 5.73 -8.69 -11.11
CA THR A 92 5.62 -7.25 -10.90
C THR A 92 4.16 -6.80 -10.89
N LYS A 93 3.38 -7.28 -11.84
CA LYS A 93 1.95 -6.96 -11.92
C LYS A 93 1.20 -7.42 -10.68
N LEU A 94 1.44 -8.65 -10.22
CA LEU A 94 0.77 -9.18 -9.05
C LEU A 94 1.22 -8.48 -7.76
N ARG A 95 2.48 -8.10 -7.68
CA ARG A 95 2.99 -7.36 -6.52
C ARG A 95 2.39 -5.96 -6.40
N SER A 96 2.05 -5.35 -7.51
CA SER A 96 1.48 -4.00 -7.53
C SER A 96 -0.03 -3.97 -7.30
N LYS A 97 -0.69 -5.11 -7.35
CA LYS A 97 -2.13 -5.19 -7.23
C LYS A 97 -2.58 -5.02 -5.78
N THR A 98 -3.53 -4.14 -5.56
CA THR A 98 -4.18 -4.00 -4.25
C THR A 98 -5.30 -5.02 -4.12
N TYR A 99 -5.33 -5.73 -3.01
CA TYR A 99 -6.38 -6.72 -2.76
C TYR A 99 -7.71 -6.02 -2.47
N THR A 100 -8.79 -6.56 -3.05
CA THR A 100 -10.12 -5.95 -2.93
C THR A 100 -10.60 -5.83 -1.49
N GLY A 101 -10.30 -6.82 -0.64
CA GLY A 101 -10.66 -6.75 0.77
C GLY A 101 -9.95 -5.64 1.52
N ILE A 102 -8.71 -5.38 1.18
CA ILE A 102 -7.92 -4.27 1.75
C ILE A 102 -8.49 -2.94 1.28
N ALA A 103 -8.73 -2.79 0.00
CA ALA A 103 -9.30 -1.56 -0.56
C ALA A 103 -10.67 -1.26 0.06
N LYS A 104 -11.49 -2.28 0.26
CA LYS A 104 -12.80 -2.13 0.88
C LYS A 104 -12.68 -1.71 2.34
N ALA A 105 -11.73 -2.29 3.08
CA ALA A 105 -11.48 -1.90 4.46
C ALA A 105 -11.05 -0.44 4.57
N MET A 106 -10.15 -0.01 3.69
CA MET A 106 -9.72 1.39 3.63
C MET A 106 -10.90 2.32 3.39
N ALA A 107 -11.73 1.99 2.40
CA ALA A 107 -12.89 2.80 2.08
C ALA A 107 -13.87 2.88 3.24
N GLN A 108 -14.15 1.77 3.89
CA GLN A 108 -15.12 1.72 4.98
C GLN A 108 -14.60 2.37 6.26
N GLN A 109 -13.35 2.12 6.61
CA GLN A 109 -12.81 2.56 7.90
C GLN A 109 -12.32 4.01 7.86
N TRP A 110 -11.84 4.47 6.73
CA TRP A 110 -11.25 5.81 6.61
C TRP A 110 -12.21 6.88 6.10
N THR A 111 -13.32 6.49 5.51
CA THR A 111 -14.32 7.43 5.03
C THR A 111 -15.61 7.38 5.82
N ARG A 112 -15.60 6.62 6.89
CA ARG A 112 -16.75 6.49 7.77
C ARG A 112 -17.17 7.86 8.31
N LYS A 113 -18.40 8.12 8.21
CA LYS A 113 -19.02 9.28 8.76
C LYS A 113 -19.20 10.45 7.90
N SER A 114 -18.82 10.40 6.75
CA SER A 114 -19.14 11.53 6.38
C SER A 114 -19.13 12.03 5.21
N GLU A 115 -18.48 11.46 4.70
CA GLU A 115 -18.11 12.27 3.67
C GLU A 115 -18.17 11.49 2.43
N LYS A 116 -19.39 11.17 1.99
CA LYS A 116 -19.65 10.52 0.72
C LYS A 116 -19.00 11.25 -0.45
N GLU A 117 -18.77 12.55 -0.31
CA GLU A 117 -18.10 13.32 -1.35
C GLU A 117 -16.59 13.11 -1.38
N GLY A 118 -15.97 13.01 -0.22
CA GLY A 118 -14.55 12.75 -0.11
C GLY A 118 -14.16 11.31 -0.40
N GLU A 119 -15.09 10.38 -0.30
CA GLU A 119 -14.81 8.97 -0.45
C GLU A 119 -14.22 8.60 -1.81
N LYS A 120 -14.80 9.10 -2.88
CA LYS A 120 -14.31 8.84 -4.23
C LYS A 120 -12.93 9.43 -4.46
N ILE A 121 -12.69 10.61 -3.94
CA ILE A 121 -11.42 11.31 -4.07
C ILE A 121 -10.33 10.54 -3.33
N ILE A 122 -10.59 10.15 -2.10
CA ILE A 122 -9.64 9.38 -1.29
C ILE A 122 -9.29 8.05 -1.95
N LYS A 123 -10.28 7.31 -2.43
CA LYS A 123 -10.04 6.04 -3.14
C LYS A 123 -9.20 6.22 -4.39
N THR A 124 -9.46 7.27 -5.15
CA THR A 124 -8.70 7.55 -6.36
C THR A 124 -7.25 7.88 -6.02
N GLU A 125 -7.03 8.69 -5.00
CA GLU A 125 -5.70 9.07 -4.56
C GLU A 125 -4.91 7.86 -4.06
N PHE A 126 -5.50 6.99 -3.25
CA PHE A 126 -4.83 5.78 -2.78
C PHE A 126 -4.44 4.87 -3.94
N LYS A 127 -5.31 4.70 -4.90
CA LYS A 127 -5.03 3.89 -6.08
C LYS A 127 -3.86 4.46 -6.88
N GLN A 128 -3.83 5.77 -7.07
CA GLN A 128 -2.76 6.43 -7.80
C GLN A 128 -1.43 6.30 -7.07
N LEU A 129 -1.41 6.53 -5.76
CA LEU A 129 -0.21 6.38 -4.94
C LEU A 129 0.37 4.97 -5.02
N THR A 130 -0.49 3.97 -4.91
CA THR A 130 -0.07 2.59 -4.99
C THR A 130 0.56 2.27 -6.35
N LEU A 131 -0.06 2.70 -7.44
CA LEU A 131 0.45 2.49 -8.78
C LEU A 131 1.81 3.16 -8.98
N ASP A 132 1.94 4.40 -8.55
CA ASP A 132 3.17 5.17 -8.73
C ASP A 132 4.35 4.59 -7.95
N LEU A 133 4.12 4.08 -6.75
CA LEU A 133 5.18 3.55 -5.89
C LEU A 133 5.56 2.10 -6.21
N THR A 134 4.65 1.31 -6.74
CA THR A 134 4.89 -0.10 -7.03
C THR A 134 5.13 -0.40 -8.49
N GLY A 135 4.80 0.50 -9.38
CA GLY A 135 5.00 0.35 -10.82
C GLY A 135 6.44 0.50 -11.28
N THR A 136 7.31 0.87 -10.38
CA THR A 136 8.73 0.97 -10.65
C THR A 136 9.44 -0.27 -10.17
#